data_aca323995be674ae19bc3ee34b1e3842
#
_entry.id   aca323995be674ae19bc3ee34b1e3842
#
_cell.length_a   1.000
_cell.length_b   1.000
_cell.length_c   1.000
_cell.angle_alpha   90.00
_cell.angle_beta   90.00
_cell.angle_gamma   90.00
#
_symmetry.space_group_name_H-M   'P 1'
#
loop_
_entity.id
_entity.type
_entity.pdbx_description
1 polymer ?
#
loop_
_entity_poly.entity_id
_entity_poly.type
_entity_poly.pdbx_seq_one_letter_code
_entity_poly.pdbx_strand_id
1 'polypeptide(L)'
;MRFRRHVAAAVLVCAMSMGFSSCLARRRLIVRKGSNATQPLLVADQAALLEALSRQYRAVHDFSATVDMVPALGSAEKSKITEYKDVRAYILFRQPSHIRIIGLYPVVRNKAFDMTSDGARFELFVPSRDAFIEGGNEIVQRSENKIENLRPQHFVDALMVRPVDPATDKVLLENFTDEDLAVYIMLVVRDDHGVLRLERSIWFSRVNLEIVRQVLFDAAGNILTDARYSDWKSYDKVAFPKHVEINRPQDEYGVVIDIVKMDINKGVTDDKFVLEQPPGTTLRVLGQPPAAPAGQTPASPTKGKTNPE
;
A
#
# COMPACT_ATOMS: atom_id res chain seq x y z
N MET A 1 -67.70 -15.00 51.44
CA MET A 1 -66.51 -15.79 51.04
C MET A 1 -66.17 -15.73 49.56
N ARG A 2 -67.12 -15.59 48.64
CA ARG A 2 -66.84 -15.57 47.13
C ARG A 2 -66.10 -14.33 46.66
N PHE A 3 -66.39 -13.13 47.19
CA PHE A 3 -65.78 -11.87 46.80
C PHE A 3 -64.24 -11.82 47.05
N ARG A 4 -63.77 -12.36 48.17
CA ARG A 4 -62.36 -12.42 48.56
C ARG A 4 -61.55 -13.35 47.58
N ARG A 5 -62.19 -14.39 47.07
CA ARG A 5 -61.54 -15.32 46.07
C ARG A 5 -61.34 -14.66 44.69
N HIS A 6 -62.30 -13.81 44.28
CA HIS A 6 -62.16 -13.11 42.99
C HIS A 6 -61.08 -12.00 43.02
N VAL A 7 -60.99 -11.29 44.18
CA VAL A 7 -59.93 -10.28 44.36
C VAL A 7 -58.54 -10.93 44.42
N ALA A 8 -58.39 -12.07 45.11
CA ALA A 8 -57.15 -12.80 45.18
C ALA A 8 -56.72 -13.36 43.80
N ALA A 9 -57.69 -13.85 42.98
CA ALA A 9 -57.40 -14.30 41.60
C ALA A 9 -57.01 -13.16 40.68
N ALA A 10 -57.66 -11.99 40.78
CA ALA A 10 -57.31 -10.80 39.99
C ALA A 10 -55.91 -10.26 40.32
N VAL A 11 -55.53 -10.22 41.60
CA VAL A 11 -54.18 -9.82 42.03
C VAL A 11 -53.12 -10.81 41.53
N LEU A 12 -53.40 -12.10 41.54
CA LEU A 12 -52.48 -13.14 41.04
C LEU A 12 -52.26 -13.03 39.52
N VAL A 13 -53.31 -12.73 38.74
CA VAL A 13 -53.22 -12.53 37.29
C VAL A 13 -52.45 -11.25 36.94
N CYS A 14 -52.65 -10.14 37.69
CA CYS A 14 -51.87 -8.91 37.54
C CYS A 14 -50.39 -9.11 37.91
N ALA A 15 -50.09 -9.88 38.95
CA ALA A 15 -48.70 -10.18 39.31
C ALA A 15 -47.98 -11.06 38.27
N MET A 16 -48.68 -12.02 37.62
CA MET A 16 -48.13 -12.80 36.52
C MET A 16 -47.89 -11.98 35.24
N SER A 17 -48.74 -10.98 34.96
CA SER A 17 -48.55 -10.13 33.77
C SER A 17 -47.35 -9.16 33.85
N MET A 18 -46.90 -8.80 35.06
CA MET A 18 -45.70 -7.95 35.26
C MET A 18 -44.36 -8.71 35.08
N GLY A 19 -44.39 -10.05 35.14
CA GLY A 19 -43.18 -10.88 35.01
C GLY A 19 -42.69 -11.07 33.57
N PHE A 20 -43.52 -10.77 32.55
CA PHE A 20 -43.17 -11.01 31.15
C PHE A 20 -42.54 -9.83 30.40
N SER A 21 -42.39 -8.68 31.04
CA SER A 21 -41.88 -7.46 30.38
C SER A 21 -40.36 -7.32 30.35
N SER A 22 -39.60 -8.21 30.98
CA SER A 22 -38.14 -8.01 31.15
C SER A 22 -37.24 -8.74 30.15
N CYS A 23 -37.81 -9.49 29.19
CA CYS A 23 -37.00 -10.32 28.28
C CYS A 23 -36.93 -9.84 26.83
N LEU A 24 -37.42 -8.64 26.51
CA LEU A 24 -37.50 -8.17 25.12
C LEU A 24 -36.24 -7.39 24.63
N ALA A 25 -35.32 -7.04 25.51
CA ALA A 25 -34.10 -6.33 25.11
C ALA A 25 -32.84 -7.14 25.47
N ARG A 26 -32.15 -7.62 24.48
CA ARG A 26 -30.82 -8.22 24.64
C ARG A 26 -29.77 -7.17 24.34
N ARG A 27 -28.97 -6.78 25.31
CA ARG A 27 -27.78 -5.95 25.11
C ARG A 27 -26.65 -6.82 24.58
N ARG A 28 -26.03 -6.38 23.48
CA ARG A 28 -24.85 -6.97 22.92
C ARG A 28 -23.72 -5.94 22.93
N LEU A 29 -22.57 -6.32 23.47
CA LEU A 29 -21.36 -5.50 23.37
C LEU A 29 -20.72 -5.75 21.99
N ILE A 30 -20.41 -4.67 21.31
CA ILE A 30 -19.70 -4.71 20.03
C ILE A 30 -18.21 -4.53 20.33
N VAL A 31 -17.41 -5.53 19.98
CA VAL A 31 -15.96 -5.51 20.12
C VAL A 31 -15.35 -5.46 18.73
N ARG A 32 -14.69 -4.35 18.40
CA ARG A 32 -14.01 -4.15 17.13
C ARG A 32 -12.53 -4.52 17.24
N LYS A 33 -11.90 -4.90 16.12
CA LYS A 33 -10.47 -5.20 16.09
C LYS A 33 -9.67 -3.99 16.59
N GLY A 34 -8.78 -4.21 17.56
CA GLY A 34 -7.97 -3.15 18.18
C GLY A 34 -8.69 -2.29 19.24
N SER A 35 -9.93 -2.62 19.60
CA SER A 35 -10.74 -1.90 20.61
C SER A 35 -11.03 -2.76 21.83
N ASN A 36 -11.08 -2.14 23.00
CA ASN A 36 -11.73 -2.72 24.17
C ASN A 36 -13.25 -2.41 24.12
N ALA A 37 -14.08 -3.35 24.48
CA ALA A 37 -15.55 -3.21 24.41
C ALA A 37 -16.11 -1.97 25.16
N THR A 38 -15.35 -1.43 26.11
CA THR A 38 -15.74 -0.27 26.93
C THR A 38 -15.14 1.05 26.45
N GLN A 39 -14.22 1.02 25.44
CA GLN A 39 -13.55 2.23 24.97
C GLN A 39 -14.42 2.97 23.95
N PRO A 40 -14.75 4.27 24.19
CA PRO A 40 -15.48 5.05 23.21
C PRO A 40 -14.63 5.29 21.96
N LEU A 41 -15.30 5.37 20.82
CA LEU A 41 -14.64 5.73 19.57
C LEU A 41 -14.18 7.20 19.61
N LEU A 42 -13.00 7.45 19.08
CA LEU A 42 -12.45 8.80 18.96
C LEU A 42 -13.23 9.61 17.92
N VAL A 43 -13.33 10.91 18.17
CA VAL A 43 -13.95 11.87 17.26
C VAL A 43 -12.86 12.80 16.74
N ALA A 44 -12.78 12.95 15.43
CA ALA A 44 -11.87 13.88 14.76
C ALA A 44 -12.61 14.55 13.59
N ASP A 45 -12.31 15.81 13.35
CA ASP A 45 -12.72 16.51 12.15
C ASP A 45 -11.69 16.38 11.05
N GLN A 46 -12.00 16.90 9.86
CA GLN A 46 -11.12 16.86 8.70
C GLN A 46 -9.77 17.52 8.97
N ALA A 47 -9.76 18.67 9.67
CA ALA A 47 -8.54 19.42 9.95
C ALA A 47 -7.60 18.63 10.87
N ALA A 48 -8.14 17.98 11.90
CA ALA A 48 -7.37 17.13 12.81
C ALA A 48 -6.76 15.92 12.09
N LEU A 49 -7.49 15.28 11.16
CA LEU A 49 -6.98 14.16 10.39
C LEU A 49 -5.91 14.57 9.38
N LEU A 50 -6.06 15.73 8.71
CA LEU A 50 -5.05 16.31 7.82
C LEU A 50 -3.75 16.64 8.58
N GLU A 51 -3.88 17.19 9.79
CA GLU A 51 -2.72 17.49 10.64
C GLU A 51 -2.06 16.18 11.14
N ALA A 52 -2.85 15.16 11.51
CA ALA A 52 -2.33 13.86 11.91
C ALA A 52 -1.53 13.20 10.77
N LEU A 53 -2.06 13.24 9.54
CA LEU A 53 -1.39 12.75 8.33
C LEU A 53 -0.07 13.50 8.08
N SER A 54 -0.13 14.83 8.12
CA SER A 54 1.03 15.68 7.87
C SER A 54 2.11 15.49 8.93
N ARG A 55 1.73 15.37 10.19
CA ARG A 55 2.64 15.11 11.32
C ARG A 55 3.30 13.75 11.17
N GLN A 56 2.55 12.70 10.83
CA GLN A 56 3.07 11.34 10.61
C GLN A 56 4.10 11.33 9.48
N TYR A 57 3.80 11.98 8.36
CA TYR A 57 4.73 12.08 7.23
C TYR A 57 6.01 12.84 7.60
N ARG A 58 5.87 14.02 8.23
CA ARG A 58 7.03 14.84 8.63
C ARG A 58 7.89 14.20 9.71
N ALA A 59 7.34 13.25 10.50
CA ALA A 59 8.11 12.57 11.54
C ALA A 59 9.16 11.60 10.99
N VAL A 60 9.06 11.19 9.71
CA VAL A 60 9.96 10.22 9.08
C VAL A 60 10.80 10.90 8.00
N HIS A 61 12.05 11.24 8.28
CA HIS A 61 12.97 11.80 7.27
C HIS A 61 13.70 10.72 6.50
N ASP A 62 14.15 9.69 7.21
CA ASP A 62 14.82 8.53 6.66
C ASP A 62 14.61 7.31 7.56
N PHE A 63 14.82 6.13 7.01
CA PHE A 63 14.93 4.91 7.81
C PHE A 63 15.77 3.84 7.11
N SER A 64 16.30 2.93 7.92
CA SER A 64 16.82 1.64 7.48
C SER A 64 16.07 0.52 8.21
N ALA A 65 15.51 -0.42 7.48
CA ALA A 65 14.72 -1.50 8.05
C ALA A 65 15.20 -2.86 7.55
N THR A 66 15.21 -3.85 8.44
CA THR A 66 15.28 -5.26 8.11
C THR A 66 13.85 -5.79 8.16
N VAL A 67 13.41 -6.41 7.08
CA VAL A 67 12.03 -6.87 6.93
C VAL A 67 11.98 -8.33 6.45
N ASP A 68 10.90 -9.02 6.78
CA ASP A 68 10.49 -10.24 6.12
C ASP A 68 9.41 -9.87 5.11
N MET A 69 9.59 -10.28 3.84
CA MET A 69 8.68 -9.98 2.74
C MET A 69 8.09 -11.29 2.21
N VAL A 70 6.77 -11.35 2.09
CA VAL A 70 6.06 -12.45 1.42
C VAL A 70 5.50 -11.92 0.11
N PRO A 71 6.17 -12.19 -1.04
CA PRO A 71 5.66 -11.78 -2.34
C PRO A 71 4.56 -12.72 -2.80
N ALA A 72 3.56 -12.17 -3.49
CA ALA A 72 2.49 -12.88 -4.14
C ALA A 72 2.35 -12.44 -5.61
N LEU A 73 2.07 -13.36 -6.51
CA LEU A 73 1.79 -13.07 -7.92
C LEU A 73 0.37 -13.50 -8.29
N GLY A 74 -0.28 -12.67 -9.08
CA GLY A 74 -1.66 -12.86 -9.50
C GLY A 74 -2.55 -11.73 -9.00
N SER A 75 -3.83 -11.85 -9.24
CA SER A 75 -4.83 -10.91 -8.75
C SER A 75 -6.13 -11.60 -8.39
N ALA A 76 -6.91 -10.96 -7.51
CA ALA A 76 -8.26 -11.41 -7.17
C ALA A 76 -9.19 -11.41 -8.39
N GLU A 77 -9.00 -10.46 -9.33
CA GLU A 77 -9.77 -10.38 -10.58
C GLU A 77 -9.58 -11.63 -11.45
N LYS A 78 -8.37 -12.20 -11.46
CA LYS A 78 -8.08 -13.47 -12.16
C LYS A 78 -8.35 -14.71 -11.31
N SER A 79 -8.89 -14.54 -10.11
CA SER A 79 -9.19 -15.61 -9.14
C SER A 79 -8.00 -16.55 -8.89
N LYS A 80 -6.77 -16.03 -9.04
CA LYS A 80 -5.54 -16.81 -8.86
C LYS A 80 -4.45 -15.95 -8.22
N ILE A 81 -4.04 -16.35 -7.03
CA ILE A 81 -2.89 -15.76 -6.31
C ILE A 81 -1.94 -16.91 -5.94
N THR A 82 -0.66 -16.71 -6.22
CA THR A 82 0.41 -17.63 -5.83
C THR A 82 1.31 -16.89 -4.85
N GLU A 83 1.31 -17.31 -3.61
CA GLU A 83 2.23 -16.80 -2.59
C GLU A 83 3.57 -17.53 -2.65
N TYR A 84 4.64 -16.80 -2.44
CA TYR A 84 5.99 -17.32 -2.41
C TYR A 84 6.49 -17.39 -0.98
N LYS A 85 7.58 -18.12 -0.77
CA LYS A 85 8.23 -18.15 0.54
C LYS A 85 8.73 -16.76 0.93
N ASP A 86 8.71 -16.49 2.21
CA ASP A 86 9.26 -15.28 2.79
C ASP A 86 10.73 -15.09 2.42
N VAL A 87 11.08 -13.87 2.10
CA VAL A 87 12.45 -13.45 1.81
C VAL A 87 12.84 -12.35 2.80
N ARG A 88 14.01 -12.46 3.36
CA ARG A 88 14.60 -11.37 4.13
C ARG A 88 15.00 -10.25 3.18
N ALA A 89 14.64 -9.00 3.53
CA ALA A 89 15.04 -7.85 2.76
C ALA A 89 15.54 -6.70 3.66
N TYR A 90 16.30 -5.80 3.06
CA TYR A 90 16.69 -4.53 3.64
C TYR A 90 16.02 -3.41 2.85
N ILE A 91 15.36 -2.48 3.55
CA ILE A 91 14.76 -1.30 2.96
C ILE A 91 15.47 -0.08 3.53
N LEU A 92 16.01 0.75 2.65
CA LEU A 92 16.57 2.06 2.96
C LEU A 92 15.65 3.11 2.32
N PHE A 93 15.28 4.12 3.07
CA PHE A 93 14.44 5.20 2.59
C PHE A 93 14.97 6.54 3.06
N ARG A 94 14.81 7.58 2.23
CA ARG A 94 15.02 8.98 2.60
C ARG A 94 14.08 9.87 1.82
N GLN A 95 13.43 10.78 2.53
CA GLN A 95 12.56 11.77 1.91
C GLN A 95 13.30 12.58 0.84
N PRO A 96 12.60 13.03 -0.23
CA PRO A 96 11.15 12.81 -0.44
C PRO A 96 10.82 11.44 -1.05
N SER A 97 11.74 10.75 -1.74
CA SER A 97 11.41 9.61 -2.61
C SER A 97 12.56 8.63 -2.85
N HIS A 98 13.73 8.83 -2.20
CA HIS A 98 14.84 7.90 -2.34
C HIS A 98 14.55 6.59 -1.61
N ILE A 99 14.69 5.49 -2.31
CA ILE A 99 14.50 4.15 -1.72
C ILE A 99 15.47 3.16 -2.33
N ARG A 100 15.98 2.24 -1.51
CA ARG A 100 16.69 1.04 -1.98
C ARG A 100 16.14 -0.18 -1.27
N ILE A 101 15.89 -1.25 -2.03
CA ILE A 101 15.39 -2.51 -1.49
C ILE A 101 16.31 -3.64 -1.97
N ILE A 102 16.87 -4.37 -1.02
CA ILE A 102 17.77 -5.50 -1.28
C ILE A 102 17.08 -6.76 -0.76
N GLY A 103 16.59 -7.61 -1.66
CA GLY A 103 16.00 -8.90 -1.32
C GLY A 103 17.04 -10.02 -1.32
N LEU A 104 16.97 -10.90 -0.34
CA LEU A 104 17.90 -12.02 -0.16
C LEU A 104 17.18 -13.35 -0.39
N TYR A 105 17.84 -14.30 -1.04
CA TYR A 105 17.31 -15.66 -1.12
C TYR A 105 17.20 -16.28 0.29
N PRO A 106 16.13 -17.05 0.55
CA PRO A 106 16.04 -17.87 1.75
C PRO A 106 17.25 -18.80 1.83
N VAL A 107 17.74 -19.09 3.03
CA VAL A 107 18.84 -20.03 3.34
C VAL A 107 20.24 -19.51 2.95
N VAL A 108 20.53 -19.29 1.66
CA VAL A 108 21.88 -18.90 1.19
C VAL A 108 22.18 -17.41 1.37
N ARG A 109 21.15 -16.59 1.57
CA ARG A 109 21.23 -15.12 1.80
C ARG A 109 22.00 -14.33 0.75
N ASN A 110 22.21 -14.90 -0.44
CA ASN A 110 22.69 -14.14 -1.58
C ASN A 110 21.60 -13.19 -2.08
N LYS A 111 21.99 -12.11 -2.76
CA LYS A 111 21.04 -11.17 -3.36
C LYS A 111 20.14 -11.88 -4.36
N ALA A 112 18.83 -11.78 -4.15
CA ALA A 112 17.81 -12.18 -5.12
C ALA A 112 17.52 -11.03 -6.10
N PHE A 113 17.48 -9.81 -5.57
CA PHE A 113 17.39 -8.57 -6.33
C PHE A 113 17.96 -7.41 -5.51
N ASP A 114 18.34 -6.33 -6.18
CA ASP A 114 18.75 -5.07 -5.59
C ASP A 114 18.15 -3.95 -6.46
N MET A 115 17.30 -3.11 -5.88
CA MET A 115 16.65 -2.05 -6.62
C MET A 115 16.70 -0.73 -5.88
N THR A 116 16.84 0.36 -6.63
CA THR A 116 16.87 1.72 -6.10
C THR A 116 16.04 2.67 -6.93
N SER A 117 15.60 3.76 -6.34
CA SER A 117 14.95 4.88 -7.02
C SER A 117 15.22 6.20 -6.30
N ASP A 118 15.30 7.27 -7.09
CA ASP A 118 15.36 8.67 -6.62
C ASP A 118 13.97 9.36 -6.67
N GLY A 119 12.94 8.62 -7.11
CA GLY A 119 11.58 9.12 -7.34
C GLY A 119 11.26 9.40 -8.80
N ALA A 120 12.24 9.75 -9.64
CA ALA A 120 12.07 9.96 -11.08
C ALA A 120 12.47 8.72 -11.88
N ARG A 121 13.60 8.12 -11.54
CA ARG A 121 14.17 6.94 -12.20
C ARG A 121 14.31 5.80 -11.20
N PHE A 122 14.42 4.59 -11.74
CA PHE A 122 14.76 3.41 -10.96
C PHE A 122 15.81 2.56 -11.67
N GLU A 123 16.52 1.79 -10.89
CA GLU A 123 17.46 0.76 -11.29
C GLU A 123 17.13 -0.52 -10.55
N LEU A 124 17.22 -1.67 -11.24
CA LEU A 124 16.93 -2.99 -10.70
C LEU A 124 17.96 -3.98 -11.22
N PHE A 125 18.71 -4.58 -10.31
CA PHE A 125 19.62 -5.69 -10.62
C PHE A 125 19.02 -7.02 -10.18
N VAL A 126 19.00 -8.00 -11.07
CA VAL A 126 18.53 -9.37 -10.86
C VAL A 126 19.66 -10.35 -11.15
N PRO A 127 20.45 -10.75 -10.12
CA PRO A 127 21.64 -11.61 -10.32
C PRO A 127 21.36 -12.91 -11.05
N SER A 128 20.25 -13.60 -10.77
CA SER A 128 19.90 -14.88 -11.39
C SER A 128 19.62 -14.82 -12.88
N ARG A 129 19.57 -13.62 -13.44
CA ARG A 129 19.29 -13.36 -14.88
C ARG A 129 20.40 -12.55 -15.55
N ASP A 130 21.46 -12.21 -14.82
CA ASP A 130 22.49 -11.27 -15.24
C ASP A 130 21.92 -10.00 -15.88
N ALA A 131 20.77 -9.53 -15.34
CA ALA A 131 20.01 -8.42 -15.87
C ALA A 131 20.12 -7.18 -14.98
N PHE A 132 20.47 -6.05 -15.60
CA PHE A 132 20.41 -4.72 -15.03
C PHE A 132 19.34 -3.92 -15.80
N ILE A 133 18.32 -3.45 -15.10
CA ILE A 133 17.13 -2.82 -15.69
C ILE A 133 17.06 -1.40 -15.17
N GLU A 134 16.91 -0.43 -16.05
CA GLU A 134 16.69 0.97 -15.70
C GLU A 134 15.50 1.57 -16.44
N GLY A 135 14.88 2.60 -15.86
CA GLY A 135 13.76 3.30 -16.50
C GLY A 135 13.22 4.45 -15.66
N GLY A 136 12.27 5.18 -16.22
CA GLY A 136 11.48 6.17 -15.49
C GLY A 136 10.38 5.49 -14.66
N ASN A 137 10.06 6.07 -13.50
CA ASN A 137 8.96 5.56 -12.67
C ASN A 137 7.58 5.78 -13.30
N GLU A 138 7.45 6.75 -14.23
CA GLU A 138 6.22 7.04 -14.98
C GLU A 138 5.94 6.07 -16.13
N ILE A 139 6.85 5.13 -16.43
CA ILE A 139 6.65 4.20 -17.54
C ILE A 139 5.54 3.23 -17.21
N VAL A 140 4.41 3.38 -17.90
CA VAL A 140 3.22 2.54 -17.73
C VAL A 140 3.31 1.21 -18.50
N GLN A 141 4.26 1.12 -19.47
CA GLN A 141 4.40 -0.09 -20.28
C GLN A 141 4.75 -1.30 -19.41
N ARG A 142 3.87 -2.29 -19.42
CA ARG A 142 4.08 -3.55 -18.68
C ARG A 142 4.97 -4.48 -19.48
N SER A 143 5.93 -5.09 -18.79
CA SER A 143 6.70 -6.22 -19.29
C SER A 143 5.94 -7.53 -19.07
N GLU A 144 6.07 -8.47 -20.00
CA GLU A 144 5.61 -9.85 -19.80
C GLU A 144 6.32 -10.51 -18.61
N ASN A 145 7.52 -10.07 -18.32
CA ASN A 145 8.27 -10.51 -17.16
C ASN A 145 7.84 -9.71 -15.92
N LYS A 146 7.10 -10.34 -15.03
CA LYS A 146 6.48 -9.70 -13.85
C LYS A 146 7.48 -9.02 -12.92
N ILE A 147 8.73 -9.54 -12.80
CA ILE A 147 9.75 -8.91 -11.94
C ILE A 147 10.20 -7.54 -12.49
N GLU A 148 10.10 -7.33 -13.79
CA GLU A 148 10.42 -6.04 -14.42
C GLU A 148 9.32 -5.00 -14.21
N ASN A 149 8.15 -5.41 -13.72
CA ASN A 149 7.05 -4.51 -13.35
C ASN A 149 7.18 -4.02 -11.91
N LEU A 150 8.08 -4.59 -11.12
CA LEU A 150 8.41 -4.04 -9.81
C LEU A 150 9.02 -2.64 -9.97
N ARG A 151 8.48 -1.70 -9.23
CA ARG A 151 9.00 -0.34 -9.15
C ARG A 151 9.24 0.01 -7.69
N PRO A 152 10.45 0.47 -7.33
CA PRO A 152 10.72 0.90 -5.97
C PRO A 152 9.76 1.99 -5.50
N GLN A 153 9.31 2.87 -6.42
CA GLN A 153 8.35 3.94 -6.11
C GLN A 153 7.02 3.41 -5.55
N HIS A 154 6.55 2.24 -5.98
CA HIS A 154 5.33 1.64 -5.43
C HIS A 154 5.44 1.35 -3.92
N PHE A 155 6.64 1.03 -3.46
CA PHE A 155 6.92 0.84 -2.03
C PHE A 155 6.98 2.18 -1.29
N VAL A 156 7.56 3.23 -1.90
CA VAL A 156 7.51 4.59 -1.31
C VAL A 156 6.07 5.03 -1.12
N ASP A 157 5.24 4.92 -2.16
CA ASP A 157 3.84 5.33 -2.13
C ASP A 157 3.02 4.56 -1.10
N ALA A 158 3.36 3.28 -0.87
CA ALA A 158 2.69 2.45 0.13
C ALA A 158 3.23 2.68 1.56
N LEU A 159 4.54 2.85 1.75
CA LEU A 159 5.15 3.01 3.07
C LEU A 159 5.02 4.44 3.62
N MET A 160 4.96 5.44 2.73
CA MET A 160 4.94 6.85 3.08
C MET A 160 3.64 7.53 2.60
N VAL A 161 2.62 7.52 3.46
CA VAL A 161 1.35 8.18 3.14
C VAL A 161 1.55 9.70 3.11
N ARG A 162 1.61 10.26 1.90
CA ARG A 162 1.92 11.69 1.68
C ARG A 162 0.80 12.62 2.18
N PRO A 163 1.11 13.82 2.67
CA PRO A 163 0.12 14.86 2.95
C PRO A 163 -0.75 15.19 1.74
N VAL A 164 -1.89 15.81 1.98
CA VAL A 164 -2.76 16.37 0.94
C VAL A 164 -2.22 17.76 0.58
N ASP A 165 -2.08 18.03 -0.71
CA ASP A 165 -1.71 19.37 -1.19
C ASP A 165 -2.99 20.21 -1.35
N PRO A 166 -3.21 21.23 -0.50
CA PRO A 166 -4.43 22.03 -0.56
C PRO A 166 -4.53 22.90 -1.82
N ALA A 167 -3.43 23.07 -2.57
CA ALA A 167 -3.42 23.83 -3.82
C ALA A 167 -4.05 23.07 -4.98
N THR A 168 -3.90 21.75 -5.00
CA THR A 168 -4.33 20.89 -6.11
C THR A 168 -5.47 19.94 -5.74
N ASP A 169 -5.58 19.60 -4.45
CA ASP A 169 -6.45 18.53 -3.99
C ASP A 169 -7.63 19.06 -3.16
N LYS A 170 -8.78 18.48 -3.32
CA LYS A 170 -9.96 18.65 -2.47
C LYS A 170 -10.16 17.42 -1.61
N VAL A 171 -10.74 17.61 -0.43
CA VAL A 171 -10.94 16.53 0.52
C VAL A 171 -12.41 16.42 0.88
N LEU A 172 -12.92 15.19 0.80
CA LEU A 172 -14.21 14.82 1.37
C LEU A 172 -13.96 13.85 2.52
N LEU A 173 -14.69 14.01 3.63
CA LEU A 173 -14.57 13.15 4.79
C LEU A 173 -15.86 12.36 4.99
N GLU A 174 -15.74 11.04 5.03
CA GLU A 174 -16.80 10.11 5.38
C GLU A 174 -16.55 9.54 6.78
N ASN A 175 -17.59 9.46 7.60
CA ASN A 175 -17.59 8.73 8.85
C ASN A 175 -18.33 7.40 8.66
N PHE A 176 -17.57 6.34 8.44
CA PHE A 176 -18.12 4.99 8.30
C PHE A 176 -17.98 4.23 9.60
N THR A 177 -19.12 3.83 10.16
CA THR A 177 -19.14 3.10 11.44
C THR A 177 -20.28 2.09 11.44
N ASP A 178 -19.94 0.82 11.56
CA ASP A 178 -20.87 -0.29 11.73
C ASP A 178 -20.45 -1.20 12.91
N GLU A 179 -20.94 -2.44 12.98
CA GLU A 179 -20.61 -3.38 14.05
C GLU A 179 -19.16 -3.86 13.98
N ASP A 180 -18.57 -4.01 12.79
CA ASP A 180 -17.25 -4.59 12.57
C ASP A 180 -16.15 -3.52 12.39
N LEU A 181 -16.49 -2.41 11.77
CA LEU A 181 -15.57 -1.37 11.36
C LEU A 181 -16.01 0.01 11.86
N ALA A 182 -15.06 0.80 12.35
CA ALA A 182 -15.27 2.20 12.69
C ALA A 182 -14.07 3.02 12.18
N VAL A 183 -14.27 3.74 11.10
CA VAL A 183 -13.22 4.50 10.40
C VAL A 183 -13.73 5.87 9.95
N TYR A 184 -12.79 6.79 9.80
CA TYR A 184 -12.93 7.95 8.93
C TYR A 184 -12.27 7.62 7.60
N ILE A 185 -12.96 7.91 6.49
CA ILE A 185 -12.43 7.75 5.13
C ILE A 185 -12.25 9.15 4.53
N MET A 186 -11.01 9.51 4.31
CA MET A 186 -10.64 10.76 3.67
C MET A 186 -10.47 10.50 2.17
N LEU A 187 -11.37 11.02 1.35
CA LEU A 187 -11.31 10.94 -0.10
C LEU A 187 -10.58 12.18 -0.61
N VAL A 188 -9.46 11.98 -1.30
CA VAL A 188 -8.65 13.04 -1.91
C VAL A 188 -8.98 13.08 -3.40
N VAL A 189 -9.54 14.18 -3.82
CA VAL A 189 -10.06 14.41 -5.18
C VAL A 189 -9.27 15.54 -5.83
N ARG A 190 -8.76 15.31 -7.04
CA ARG A 190 -8.11 16.32 -7.86
C ARG A 190 -9.07 16.90 -8.88
N ASP A 191 -9.02 18.21 -9.03
CA ASP A 191 -9.70 18.90 -10.13
C ASP A 191 -8.73 19.02 -11.31
N ASP A 192 -9.00 18.25 -12.35
CA ASP A 192 -8.25 18.27 -13.59
C ASP A 192 -9.10 18.97 -14.67
N HIS A 193 -8.97 20.30 -14.75
CA HIS A 193 -9.68 21.15 -15.70
C HIS A 193 -11.22 20.99 -15.66
N GLY A 194 -11.79 20.94 -14.46
CA GLY A 194 -13.24 20.77 -14.23
C GLY A 194 -13.71 19.31 -14.19
N VAL A 195 -12.81 18.35 -14.37
CA VAL A 195 -13.10 16.93 -14.21
C VAL A 195 -12.55 16.47 -12.85
N LEU A 196 -13.44 16.12 -11.94
CA LEU A 196 -13.05 15.61 -10.62
C LEU A 196 -12.60 14.16 -10.75
N ARG A 197 -11.39 13.87 -10.26
CA ARG A 197 -10.81 12.53 -10.23
C ARG A 197 -10.47 12.13 -8.80
N LEU A 198 -10.86 10.93 -8.40
CA LEU A 198 -10.45 10.35 -7.14
C LEU A 198 -8.98 9.92 -7.27
N GLU A 199 -8.10 10.59 -6.54
CA GLU A 199 -6.65 10.27 -6.52
C GLU A 199 -6.34 9.17 -5.52
N ARG A 200 -6.92 9.30 -4.31
CA ARG A 200 -6.69 8.32 -3.23
C ARG A 200 -7.75 8.39 -2.16
N SER A 201 -7.87 7.31 -1.38
CA SER A 201 -8.59 7.31 -0.12
C SER A 201 -7.67 6.89 1.02
N ILE A 202 -7.79 7.55 2.18
CA ILE A 202 -6.99 7.29 3.38
C ILE A 202 -7.97 6.98 4.52
N TRP A 203 -7.79 5.83 5.16
CA TRP A 203 -8.69 5.33 6.18
C TRP A 203 -8.03 5.41 7.54
N PHE A 204 -8.68 6.10 8.48
CA PHE A 204 -8.22 6.26 9.85
C PHE A 204 -9.11 5.44 10.78
N SER A 205 -8.54 4.60 11.61
CA SER A 205 -9.27 3.90 12.67
C SER A 205 -9.84 4.89 13.67
N ARG A 206 -11.11 4.76 14.03
CA ARG A 206 -11.71 5.56 15.13
C ARG A 206 -11.38 5.03 16.52
N VAL A 207 -10.63 3.95 16.61
CA VAL A 207 -10.14 3.43 17.89
C VAL A 207 -8.95 4.26 18.40
N ASN A 208 -8.02 4.66 17.48
CA ASN A 208 -6.74 5.28 17.85
C ASN A 208 -6.28 6.37 16.88
N LEU A 209 -7.02 6.64 15.79
CA LEU A 209 -6.73 7.56 14.69
C LEU A 209 -5.47 7.18 13.89
N GLU A 210 -5.01 5.94 13.97
CA GLU A 210 -3.96 5.42 13.10
C GLU A 210 -4.50 5.18 11.69
N ILE A 211 -3.64 5.35 10.68
CA ILE A 211 -3.96 5.00 9.30
C ILE A 211 -4.01 3.48 9.19
N VAL A 212 -5.11 2.93 8.71
CA VAL A 212 -5.30 1.48 8.55
C VAL A 212 -5.32 1.05 7.09
N ARG A 213 -5.55 1.98 6.16
CA ARG A 213 -5.55 1.68 4.72
C ARG A 213 -5.32 2.94 3.90
N GLN A 214 -4.62 2.80 2.77
CA GLN A 214 -4.56 3.78 1.69
C GLN A 214 -4.85 3.08 0.37
N VAL A 215 -5.70 3.67 -0.45
CA VAL A 215 -5.93 3.21 -1.83
C VAL A 215 -5.57 4.33 -2.78
N LEU A 216 -4.76 4.03 -3.78
CA LEU A 216 -4.41 4.94 -4.88
C LEU A 216 -5.16 4.51 -6.13
N PHE A 217 -5.64 5.48 -6.90
CA PHE A 217 -6.43 5.25 -8.11
C PHE A 217 -5.74 5.83 -9.34
N ASP A 218 -5.99 5.22 -10.51
CA ASP A 218 -5.64 5.80 -11.80
C ASP A 218 -6.70 6.81 -12.27
N ALA A 219 -6.44 7.44 -13.41
CA ALA A 219 -7.37 8.42 -14.00
C ALA A 219 -8.74 7.84 -14.38
N ALA A 220 -8.86 6.53 -14.54
CA ALA A 220 -10.10 5.82 -14.85
C ALA A 220 -10.83 5.32 -13.59
N GLY A 221 -10.25 5.55 -12.40
CA GLY A 221 -10.81 5.11 -11.11
C GLY A 221 -10.48 3.66 -10.76
N ASN A 222 -9.57 3.00 -11.48
CA ASN A 222 -9.11 1.66 -11.11
C ASN A 222 -8.07 1.74 -9.98
N ILE A 223 -8.07 0.72 -9.13
CA ILE A 223 -7.10 0.64 -8.03
C ILE A 223 -5.70 0.38 -8.59
N LEU A 224 -4.78 1.30 -8.35
CA LEU A 224 -3.35 1.14 -8.59
C LEU A 224 -2.68 0.42 -7.43
N THR A 225 -2.94 0.88 -6.21
CA THR A 225 -2.36 0.33 -4.98
C THR A 225 -3.43 0.29 -3.90
N ASP A 226 -3.58 -0.84 -3.23
CA ASP A 226 -4.29 -0.99 -1.96
C ASP A 226 -3.26 -1.36 -0.89
N ALA A 227 -2.91 -0.41 -0.04
CA ALA A 227 -1.99 -0.61 1.06
C ALA A 227 -2.76 -0.65 2.39
N ARG A 228 -2.48 -1.66 3.23
CA ARG A 228 -3.10 -1.84 4.54
C ARG A 228 -2.04 -1.86 5.63
N TYR A 229 -2.34 -1.26 6.75
CA TYR A 229 -1.41 -1.04 7.84
C TYR A 229 -1.97 -1.60 9.13
N SER A 230 -1.12 -2.30 9.88
CA SER A 230 -1.49 -2.80 11.21
C SER A 230 -0.27 -2.96 12.11
N ASP A 231 -0.52 -3.30 13.36
CA ASP A 231 0.50 -3.54 14.38
C ASP A 231 1.48 -2.36 14.52
N TRP A 232 0.92 -1.15 14.68
CA TRP A 232 1.71 0.08 14.85
C TRP A 232 2.63 0.00 16.07
N LYS A 233 3.87 0.36 15.87
CA LYS A 233 4.93 0.37 16.90
C LYS A 233 5.63 1.72 16.93
N SER A 234 6.28 2.01 18.04
CA SER A 234 7.15 3.16 18.17
C SER A 234 8.59 2.75 17.90
N TYR A 235 9.20 3.35 16.88
CA TYR A 235 10.63 3.23 16.56
C TYR A 235 11.28 4.58 16.81
N ASP A 236 12.20 4.68 17.78
CA ASP A 236 12.84 5.95 18.17
C ASP A 236 11.84 7.09 18.41
N LYS A 237 10.70 6.80 19.06
CA LYS A 237 9.56 7.70 19.33
C LYS A 237 8.72 8.10 18.11
N VAL A 238 9.00 7.55 16.93
CA VAL A 238 8.17 7.73 15.73
C VAL A 238 7.28 6.50 15.56
N ALA A 239 5.97 6.70 15.43
CA ALA A 239 5.04 5.62 15.16
C ALA A 239 5.18 5.17 13.71
N PHE A 240 5.26 3.85 13.47
CA PHE A 240 5.28 3.28 12.13
C PHE A 240 4.61 1.89 12.15
N PRO A 241 3.87 1.50 11.09
CA PRO A 241 3.24 0.18 11.04
C PRO A 241 4.30 -0.91 10.96
N LYS A 242 4.21 -1.92 11.83
CA LYS A 242 5.08 -3.09 11.76
C LYS A 242 4.69 -4.03 10.63
N HIS A 243 3.38 -4.09 10.31
CA HIS A 243 2.83 -4.95 9.28
C HIS A 243 2.19 -4.11 8.17
N VAL A 244 2.63 -4.30 6.93
CA VAL A 244 2.15 -3.59 5.74
C VAL A 244 1.84 -4.60 4.64
N GLU A 245 0.58 -4.60 4.17
CA GLU A 245 0.15 -5.37 3.01
C GLU A 245 0.03 -4.42 1.82
N ILE A 246 0.71 -4.72 0.72
CA ILE A 246 0.64 -3.95 -0.53
C ILE A 246 0.04 -4.85 -1.59
N ASN A 247 -1.05 -4.41 -2.21
CA ASN A 247 -1.65 -5.10 -3.34
C ASN A 247 -1.71 -4.16 -4.55
N ARG A 248 -1.23 -4.65 -5.70
CA ARG A 248 -1.24 -3.94 -6.98
C ARG A 248 -1.97 -4.78 -8.02
N PRO A 249 -3.31 -4.70 -8.06
CA PRO A 249 -4.13 -5.60 -8.86
C PRO A 249 -3.83 -5.50 -10.35
N GLN A 250 -3.54 -4.29 -10.86
CA GLN A 250 -3.23 -4.09 -12.27
C GLN A 250 -1.85 -4.63 -12.67
N ASP A 251 -0.87 -4.65 -11.75
CA ASP A 251 0.46 -5.20 -11.98
C ASP A 251 0.54 -6.69 -11.59
N GLU A 252 -0.57 -7.25 -11.10
CA GLU A 252 -0.71 -8.64 -10.72
C GLU A 252 0.31 -9.11 -9.68
N TYR A 253 0.65 -8.26 -8.72
CA TYR A 253 1.46 -8.65 -7.59
C TYR A 253 0.97 -8.06 -6.27
N GLY A 254 1.33 -8.71 -5.20
CA GLY A 254 1.20 -8.22 -3.84
C GLY A 254 2.45 -8.52 -3.03
N VAL A 255 2.63 -7.81 -1.94
CA VAL A 255 3.73 -8.02 -0.99
C VAL A 255 3.22 -7.76 0.40
N VAL A 256 3.46 -8.71 1.31
CA VAL A 256 3.33 -8.48 2.75
C VAL A 256 4.71 -8.17 3.31
N ILE A 257 4.82 -7.13 4.11
CA ILE A 257 6.06 -6.67 4.73
C ILE A 257 5.88 -6.70 6.25
N ASP A 258 6.71 -7.48 6.93
CA ASP A 258 6.82 -7.50 8.38
C ASP A 258 8.15 -6.90 8.81
N ILE A 259 8.12 -5.77 9.52
CA ILE A 259 9.33 -5.11 10.01
C ILE A 259 9.89 -5.88 11.22
N VAL A 260 11.10 -6.39 11.05
CA VAL A 260 11.84 -7.11 12.10
C VAL A 260 12.64 -6.15 12.95
N LYS A 261 13.35 -5.21 12.30
CA LYS A 261 14.13 -4.14 12.93
C LYS A 261 14.03 -2.87 12.09
N MET A 262 13.96 -1.72 12.73
CA MET A 262 13.97 -0.43 12.06
C MET A 262 14.75 0.58 12.88
N ASP A 263 15.65 1.27 12.20
CA ASP A 263 16.35 2.45 12.71
C ASP A 263 15.81 3.65 11.90
N ILE A 264 15.18 4.63 12.57
CA ILE A 264 14.50 5.75 11.95
C ILE A 264 15.21 7.08 12.28
N ASN A 265 15.34 7.99 11.28
CA ASN A 265 15.97 9.30 11.42
C ASN A 265 17.42 9.23 11.93
N LYS A 266 18.21 8.26 11.44
CA LYS A 266 19.63 8.11 11.78
C LYS A 266 20.57 8.69 10.71
N GLY A 267 20.03 9.20 9.63
CA GLY A 267 20.79 9.79 8.52
C GLY A 267 21.29 8.73 7.53
N VAL A 268 20.45 8.40 6.53
CA VAL A 268 20.86 7.54 5.41
C VAL A 268 21.54 8.40 4.36
N THR A 269 22.83 8.11 4.07
CA THR A 269 23.67 8.89 3.15
C THR A 269 23.42 8.56 1.67
N ASP A 270 23.83 9.45 0.75
CA ASP A 270 23.56 9.31 -0.70
C ASP A 270 24.18 8.04 -1.30
N ASP A 271 25.39 7.65 -0.85
CA ASP A 271 26.10 6.47 -1.32
C ASP A 271 25.28 5.18 -1.15
N LYS A 272 24.35 5.14 -0.19
CA LYS A 272 23.49 3.99 0.07
C LYS A 272 22.44 3.77 -1.02
N PHE A 273 22.13 4.79 -1.80
CA PHE A 273 21.14 4.73 -2.88
C PHE A 273 21.77 4.53 -4.28
N VAL A 274 23.09 4.47 -4.36
CA VAL A 274 23.78 4.19 -5.62
C VAL A 274 23.79 2.69 -5.89
N LEU A 275 23.32 2.30 -7.06
CA LEU A 275 23.36 0.93 -7.54
C LEU A 275 24.17 0.89 -8.84
N GLU A 276 25.40 0.37 -8.79
CA GLU A 276 26.26 0.25 -9.97
C GLU A 276 25.91 -1.01 -10.74
N GLN A 277 25.93 -0.91 -12.08
CA GLN A 277 25.76 -2.05 -12.96
C GLN A 277 26.95 -3.01 -12.80
N PRO A 278 26.76 -4.27 -12.36
CA PRO A 278 27.84 -5.22 -12.23
C PRO A 278 28.44 -5.59 -13.62
N PRO A 279 29.76 -5.81 -13.70
CA PRO A 279 30.38 -6.25 -14.93
C PRO A 279 29.76 -7.55 -15.48
N GLY A 280 29.58 -7.62 -16.80
CA GLY A 280 29.00 -8.78 -17.47
C GLY A 280 27.49 -8.88 -17.47
N THR A 281 26.79 -7.92 -16.85
CA THR A 281 25.33 -7.90 -16.85
C THR A 281 24.77 -7.23 -18.10
N THR A 282 23.61 -7.71 -18.54
CA THR A 282 22.88 -7.13 -19.68
C THR A 282 22.06 -5.94 -19.23
N LEU A 283 22.35 -4.75 -19.78
CA LEU A 283 21.55 -3.55 -19.56
C LEU A 283 20.26 -3.60 -20.39
N ARG A 284 19.12 -3.32 -19.74
CA ARG A 284 17.81 -3.16 -20.35
C ARG A 284 17.20 -1.83 -19.92
N VAL A 285 16.99 -0.93 -20.88
CA VAL A 285 16.36 0.35 -20.65
C VAL A 285 14.88 0.24 -20.99
N LEU A 286 14.00 0.40 -20.00
CA LEU A 286 12.56 0.37 -20.22
C LEU A 286 12.09 1.68 -20.84
N GLY A 287 11.10 1.58 -21.75
CA GLY A 287 10.56 2.74 -22.48
C GLY A 287 11.35 3.12 -23.74
N GLN A 288 12.45 2.43 -24.04
CA GLN A 288 13.10 2.53 -25.35
C GLN A 288 12.69 1.35 -26.23
N PRO A 289 12.50 1.55 -27.55
CA PRO A 289 12.35 0.42 -28.47
C PRO A 289 13.58 -0.49 -28.36
N PRO A 290 13.42 -1.82 -28.49
CA PRO A 290 14.57 -2.72 -28.47
C PRO A 290 15.61 -2.26 -29.49
N ALA A 291 16.86 -2.15 -29.06
CA ALA A 291 17.95 -1.83 -29.97
C ALA A 291 17.94 -2.82 -31.14
N ALA A 292 17.87 -2.33 -32.35
CA ALA A 292 17.95 -3.17 -33.53
C ALA A 292 19.23 -4.02 -33.43
N PRO A 293 19.17 -5.33 -33.77
CA PRO A 293 20.33 -6.19 -33.71
C PRO A 293 21.45 -5.58 -34.56
N ALA A 294 22.60 -5.32 -33.94
CA ALA A 294 23.79 -4.84 -34.63
C ALA A 294 24.19 -5.88 -35.66
N GLY A 295 23.93 -5.63 -36.95
CA GLY A 295 24.35 -6.51 -38.01
C GLY A 295 23.38 -6.68 -39.18
N GLN A 296 22.78 -5.59 -39.70
CA GLN A 296 22.33 -5.58 -41.09
C GLN A 296 22.85 -4.29 -41.75
N THR A 297 24.01 -4.41 -42.37
CA THR A 297 24.48 -3.42 -43.34
C THR A 297 23.42 -3.29 -44.44
N PRO A 298 22.87 -2.09 -44.71
CA PRO A 298 21.93 -1.94 -45.82
C PRO A 298 22.61 -2.34 -47.13
N ALA A 299 22.05 -3.31 -47.82
CA ALA A 299 22.50 -3.70 -49.15
C ALA A 299 22.40 -2.49 -50.07
N SER A 300 23.52 -2.13 -50.71
CA SER A 300 23.60 -1.07 -51.69
C SER A 300 22.61 -1.33 -52.83
N PRO A 301 21.93 -0.32 -53.39
CA PRO A 301 21.03 -0.50 -54.52
C PRO A 301 21.80 -0.89 -55.74
N THR A 302 21.50 -2.05 -56.29
CA THR A 302 22.02 -2.55 -57.55
C THR A 302 21.63 -1.60 -58.69
N LYS A 303 22.60 -0.97 -59.33
CA LYS A 303 22.40 -0.18 -60.56
C LYS A 303 21.77 -1.06 -61.62
N GLY A 304 20.56 -0.75 -62.03
CA GLY A 304 19.91 -1.33 -63.20
C GLY A 304 20.72 -1.03 -64.46
N LYS A 305 21.07 -2.08 -65.18
CA LYS A 305 21.61 -1.97 -66.54
C LYS A 305 20.49 -1.51 -67.45
N THR A 306 20.64 -0.34 -68.04
CA THR A 306 19.94 0.09 -69.27
C THR A 306 20.47 -0.68 -70.43
N ASN A 307 19.65 -1.46 -71.13
CA ASN A 307 19.92 -1.96 -72.47
C ASN A 307 19.49 -0.91 -73.52
N PRO A 308 20.28 -0.67 -74.53
CA PRO A 308 19.85 0.14 -75.65
C PRO A 308 19.22 -0.75 -76.75
N GLU A 309 18.02 -0.42 -77.18
CA GLU A 309 17.49 -0.36 -78.51
C GLU A 309 16.06 0.13 -78.51
#